data_4bad93444384710b80197b98ed33c09c
#
_entry.id   4bad93444384710b80197b98ed33c09c
#
_cell.length_a   1.000
_cell.length_b   1.000
_cell.length_c   1.000
_cell.angle_alpha   90.00
_cell.angle_beta   90.00
_cell.angle_gamma   90.00
#
_symmetry.space_group_name_H-M   'P 1'
#
loop_
_entity.id
_entity.type
_entity.pdbx_description
1 polymer ?
#
loop_
_entity_poly.entity_id
_entity_poly.type
_entity_poly.pdbx_seq_one_letter_code
_entity_poly.pdbx_strand_id
1 'polypeptide(L)'
;MKILVTGATGFIGAAVARRLSQQGHEVLGLSRSGAAAAKLRAAGLTPIVGDFANPASLFEPATQVDAVVSTASIGQVEGTPESFAKDRDAVQVMSEALGDSGKPLIFTSGSAIFGVFTKG
;
A
#
# COMPACT_ATOMS: atom_id res chain seq x y z
N MET A 1 -6.57 10.04 10.37
CA MET A 1 -6.88 8.74 9.74
C MET A 1 -5.67 7.82 9.77
N LYS A 2 -5.90 6.54 9.78
CA LYS A 2 -4.85 5.55 9.54
C LYS A 2 -4.83 5.23 8.05
N ILE A 3 -3.68 5.41 7.41
CA ILE A 3 -3.55 5.23 5.97
C ILE A 3 -2.39 4.27 5.70
N LEU A 4 -2.68 3.19 4.99
CA LEU A 4 -1.64 2.26 4.54
C LEU A 4 -1.09 2.73 3.21
N VAL A 5 0.22 2.93 3.14
CA VAL A 5 0.90 3.27 1.89
C VAL A 5 1.78 2.10 1.51
N THR A 6 1.44 1.39 0.44
CA THR A 6 2.33 0.36 -0.09
C THR A 6 3.44 1.04 -0.89
N GLY A 7 4.65 0.51 -0.80
CA GLY A 7 5.80 1.17 -1.41
C GLY A 7 6.25 2.41 -0.67
N ALA A 8 6.00 2.50 0.63
CA ALA A 8 6.25 3.68 1.45
C ALA A 8 7.73 4.10 1.51
N THR A 9 8.65 3.19 1.21
CA THR A 9 10.08 3.50 1.17
C THR A 9 10.59 3.78 -0.25
N GLY A 10 9.73 3.65 -1.26
CA GLY A 10 10.06 3.97 -2.63
C GLY A 10 9.99 5.47 -2.92
N PHE A 11 10.35 5.87 -4.13
CA PHE A 11 10.42 7.28 -4.50
C PHE A 11 9.07 8.00 -4.36
N ILE A 12 8.04 7.46 -5.00
CA ILE A 12 6.71 8.07 -4.95
C ILE A 12 6.07 7.83 -3.59
N GLY A 13 6.14 6.60 -3.09
CA GLY A 13 5.51 6.24 -1.83
C GLY A 13 6.03 7.02 -0.64
N ALA A 14 7.35 7.27 -0.59
CA ALA A 14 7.93 8.04 0.49
C ALA A 14 7.45 9.51 0.47
N ALA A 15 7.31 10.09 -0.71
CA ALA A 15 6.80 11.46 -0.85
C ALA A 15 5.33 11.55 -0.40
N VAL A 16 4.51 10.58 -0.80
CA VAL A 16 3.11 10.50 -0.39
C VAL A 16 3.00 10.32 1.12
N ALA A 17 3.77 9.38 1.67
CA ALA A 17 3.74 9.08 3.10
C ALA A 17 4.12 10.30 3.92
N ARG A 18 5.16 11.03 3.51
CA ARG A 18 5.60 12.24 4.20
C ARG A 18 4.50 13.30 4.19
N ARG A 19 3.89 13.51 3.03
CA ARG A 19 2.83 14.51 2.90
C ARG A 19 1.64 14.19 3.79
N LEU A 20 1.22 12.93 3.81
CA LEU A 20 0.11 12.49 4.66
C LEU A 20 0.45 12.66 6.15
N SER A 21 1.69 12.31 6.55
CA SER A 21 2.13 12.49 7.92
C SER A 21 2.10 13.96 8.33
N GLN A 22 2.52 14.86 7.45
CA GLN A 22 2.49 16.29 7.71
C GLN A 22 1.10 16.83 7.90
N GLN A 23 0.10 16.16 7.32
CA GLN A 23 -1.30 16.53 7.48
C GLN A 23 -1.95 15.91 8.71
N GLY A 24 -1.20 15.21 9.54
CA GLY A 24 -1.68 14.67 10.80
C GLY A 24 -2.23 13.25 10.73
N HIS A 25 -2.05 12.56 9.62
CA HIS A 25 -2.46 11.16 9.49
C HIS A 25 -1.41 10.21 10.05
N GLU A 26 -1.88 9.09 10.60
CA GLU A 26 -0.98 7.99 10.93
C GLU A 26 -0.76 7.16 9.66
N VAL A 27 0.49 7.12 9.19
CA VAL A 27 0.83 6.41 7.96
C VAL A 27 1.51 5.09 8.31
N LEU A 28 0.98 4.00 7.77
CA LEU A 28 1.51 2.66 7.95
C LEU A 28 2.20 2.19 6.69
N GLY A 29 3.29 1.45 6.85
CA GLY A 29 4.00 0.84 5.74
C GLY A 29 4.14 -0.64 5.94
N LEU A 30 4.14 -1.41 4.85
CA LEU A 30 4.31 -2.85 4.92
C LEU A 30 5.74 -3.22 5.28
N SER A 31 5.91 -4.13 6.21
CA SER A 31 7.22 -4.66 6.54
C SER A 31 7.17 -6.19 6.56
N ARG A 32 8.12 -6.82 5.87
CA ARG A 32 8.28 -8.28 5.85
C ARG A 32 9.49 -8.74 6.67
N SER A 33 10.16 -7.81 7.33
CA SER A 33 11.36 -8.13 8.13
C SER A 33 11.58 -7.04 9.17
N GLY A 34 12.40 -7.36 10.17
CA GLY A 34 12.78 -6.39 11.18
C GLY A 34 13.55 -5.21 10.60
N ALA A 35 14.38 -5.45 9.57
CA ALA A 35 15.13 -4.38 8.91
C ALA A 35 14.20 -3.41 8.21
N ALA A 36 13.17 -3.91 7.52
CA ALA A 36 12.17 -3.06 6.87
C ALA A 36 11.37 -2.26 7.90
N ALA A 37 10.99 -2.89 9.01
CA ALA A 37 10.28 -2.21 10.08
C ALA A 37 11.11 -1.06 10.68
N ALA A 38 12.41 -1.29 10.90
CA ALA A 38 13.30 -0.25 11.42
C ALA A 38 13.40 0.94 10.47
N LYS A 39 13.46 0.66 9.17
CA LYS A 39 13.52 1.69 8.13
C LYS A 39 12.26 2.55 8.14
N LEU A 40 11.10 1.92 8.28
CA LEU A 40 9.83 2.63 8.35
C LEU A 40 9.76 3.51 9.60
N ARG A 41 10.15 2.99 10.74
CA ARG A 41 10.17 3.77 11.99
C ARG A 41 11.09 4.97 11.90
N ALA A 42 12.26 4.78 11.28
CA ALA A 42 13.21 5.88 11.09
C ALA A 42 12.62 6.99 10.21
N ALA A 43 11.70 6.66 9.33
CA ALA A 43 11.00 7.63 8.49
C ALA A 43 9.74 8.21 9.15
N GLY A 44 9.47 7.85 10.40
CA GLY A 44 8.28 8.33 11.11
C GLY A 44 7.00 7.58 10.76
N LEU A 45 7.12 6.40 10.17
CA LEU A 45 5.98 5.59 9.77
C LEU A 45 5.79 4.41 10.71
N THR A 46 4.58 3.90 10.77
CA THR A 46 4.25 2.73 11.60
C THR A 46 4.34 1.47 10.75
N PRO A 47 5.22 0.52 11.11
CA PRO A 47 5.30 -0.73 10.36
C PRO A 47 4.11 -1.64 10.65
N ILE A 48 3.62 -2.33 9.63
CA ILE A 48 2.62 -3.38 9.77
C ILE A 48 3.08 -4.58 8.93
N VAL A 49 2.92 -5.78 9.46
CA VAL A 49 3.42 -6.99 8.82
C VAL A 49 2.63 -7.26 7.54
N GLY A 50 3.36 -7.46 6.45
CA GLY A 50 2.77 -7.79 5.16
C GLY A 50 3.80 -7.72 4.06
N ASP A 51 3.53 -8.41 2.96
CA ASP A 51 4.43 -8.48 1.80
C ASP A 51 3.60 -8.30 0.54
N PHE A 52 3.89 -7.25 -0.23
CA PHE A 52 3.17 -6.96 -1.46
C PHE A 52 3.29 -8.09 -2.48
N ALA A 53 4.38 -8.85 -2.44
CA ALA A 53 4.56 -10.01 -3.30
C ALA A 53 3.73 -11.23 -2.87
N ASN A 54 3.12 -11.17 -1.70
CA ASN A 54 2.20 -12.20 -1.19
C ASN A 54 0.83 -11.56 -0.96
N PRO A 55 -0.05 -11.53 -1.97
CA PRO A 55 -1.31 -10.80 -1.88
C PRO A 55 -2.18 -11.16 -0.68
N ALA A 56 -2.21 -12.44 -0.30
CA ALA A 56 -3.01 -12.88 0.85
C ALA A 56 -2.60 -12.18 2.14
N SER A 57 -1.33 -11.80 2.29
CA SER A 57 -0.84 -11.14 3.49
C SER A 57 -1.34 -9.69 3.62
N LEU A 58 -1.98 -9.14 2.60
CA LEU A 58 -2.42 -7.75 2.59
C LEU A 58 -3.84 -7.57 3.13
N PHE A 59 -4.59 -8.65 3.29
CA PHE A 59 -5.97 -8.56 3.75
C PHE A 59 -6.05 -7.96 5.15
N GLU A 60 -5.33 -8.53 6.12
CA GLU A 60 -5.34 -8.04 7.50
C GLU A 60 -4.90 -6.58 7.62
N PRO A 61 -3.74 -6.18 7.07
CA PRO A 61 -3.35 -4.77 7.12
C PRO A 61 -4.41 -3.81 6.57
N ALA A 62 -5.03 -4.18 5.46
CA ALA A 62 -6.03 -3.32 4.85
C ALA A 62 -7.31 -3.19 5.69
N THR A 63 -7.66 -4.21 6.48
CA THR A 63 -8.83 -4.11 7.38
C THR A 63 -8.60 -3.13 8.53
N GLN A 64 -7.35 -2.83 8.86
CA GLN A 64 -7.00 -2.04 10.03
C GLN A 64 -6.84 -0.55 9.76
N VAL A 65 -7.00 -0.15 8.50
CA VAL A 65 -6.80 1.24 8.11
C VAL A 65 -8.07 1.87 7.58
N ASP A 66 -8.04 3.19 7.45
CA ASP A 66 -9.17 3.97 6.93
C ASP A 66 -9.07 4.19 5.42
N ALA A 67 -7.86 4.07 4.88
CA ALA A 67 -7.63 4.24 3.44
C ALA A 67 -6.34 3.53 3.04
N VAL A 68 -6.22 3.19 1.76
CA VAL A 68 -5.01 2.60 1.19
C VAL A 68 -4.56 3.43 0.01
N VAL A 69 -3.26 3.78 0.00
CA VAL A 69 -2.61 4.37 -1.17
C VAL A 69 -1.54 3.39 -1.63
N SER A 70 -1.74 2.76 -2.77
CA SER A 70 -0.86 1.71 -3.26
C SER A 70 0.06 2.26 -4.35
N THR A 71 1.34 2.39 -4.03
CA THR A 71 2.37 2.83 -4.99
C THR A 71 3.34 1.71 -5.34
N ALA A 72 3.30 0.58 -4.63
CA ALA A 72 4.17 -0.56 -4.92
C ALA A 72 3.74 -1.25 -6.21
N SER A 73 4.72 -1.71 -6.99
CA SER A 73 4.46 -2.51 -8.18
C SER A 73 5.62 -3.46 -8.41
N ILE A 74 5.31 -4.75 -8.49
CA ILE A 74 6.29 -5.77 -8.86
C ILE A 74 6.45 -5.75 -10.38
N GLY A 75 5.37 -5.55 -11.12
CA GLY A 75 5.36 -5.52 -12.58
C GLY A 75 6.24 -4.43 -13.16
N GLN A 76 6.32 -3.28 -12.51
CA GLN A 76 7.19 -2.18 -12.93
C GLN A 76 8.66 -2.57 -12.93
N VAL A 77 9.06 -3.43 -11.99
CA VAL A 77 10.45 -3.85 -11.83
C VAL A 77 10.75 -5.09 -12.67
N GLU A 78 9.90 -6.10 -12.62
CA GLU A 78 10.14 -7.38 -13.26
C GLU A 78 9.62 -7.45 -14.70
N GLY A 79 8.52 -6.78 -14.99
CA GLY A 79 7.99 -6.67 -16.35
C GLY A 79 7.41 -7.96 -16.92
N THR A 80 7.08 -8.94 -16.10
CA THR A 80 6.50 -10.20 -16.54
C THR A 80 4.99 -10.23 -16.39
N PRO A 81 4.26 -11.04 -17.18
CA PRO A 81 2.83 -11.20 -16.97
C PRO A 81 2.47 -11.66 -15.56
N GLU A 82 3.29 -12.54 -14.98
CA GLU A 82 3.10 -13.05 -13.63
C GLU A 82 3.25 -11.94 -12.60
N SER A 83 4.21 -11.04 -12.78
CA SER A 83 4.43 -9.94 -11.84
C SER A 83 3.30 -8.91 -11.90
N PHE A 84 2.77 -8.62 -13.09
CA PHE A 84 1.62 -7.75 -13.22
C PHE A 84 0.35 -8.40 -12.64
N ALA A 85 0.23 -9.73 -12.76
CA ALA A 85 -0.87 -10.45 -12.14
C ALA A 85 -0.83 -10.34 -10.61
N LYS A 86 0.36 -10.39 -10.02
CA LYS A 86 0.51 -10.20 -8.57
C LYS A 86 0.10 -8.80 -8.15
N ASP A 87 0.42 -7.78 -8.95
CA ASP A 87 -0.01 -6.41 -8.67
C ASP A 87 -1.54 -6.32 -8.65
N ARG A 88 -2.21 -6.94 -9.63
CA ARG A 88 -3.67 -6.96 -9.66
C ARG A 88 -4.26 -7.70 -8.47
N ASP A 89 -3.67 -8.84 -8.11
CA ASP A 89 -4.13 -9.63 -6.97
C ASP A 89 -3.98 -8.85 -5.67
N ALA A 90 -2.87 -8.12 -5.50
CA ALA A 90 -2.65 -7.30 -4.33
C ALA A 90 -3.73 -6.22 -4.18
N VAL A 91 -4.02 -5.50 -5.26
CA VAL A 91 -5.06 -4.48 -5.27
C VAL A 91 -6.43 -5.09 -4.98
N GLN A 92 -6.72 -6.24 -5.58
CA GLN A 92 -8.00 -6.92 -5.37
C GLN A 92 -8.18 -7.35 -3.92
N VAL A 93 -7.16 -7.95 -3.32
CA VAL A 93 -7.22 -8.38 -1.91
C VAL A 93 -7.47 -7.20 -0.98
N MET A 94 -6.76 -6.09 -1.19
CA MET A 94 -6.97 -4.89 -0.39
C MET A 94 -8.35 -4.29 -0.60
N SER A 95 -8.84 -4.30 -1.83
CA SER A 95 -10.19 -3.84 -2.14
C SER A 95 -11.25 -4.68 -1.43
N GLU A 96 -11.07 -6.00 -1.42
CA GLU A 96 -11.98 -6.90 -0.71
C GLU A 96 -11.94 -6.67 0.81
N ALA A 97 -10.75 -6.43 1.36
CA ALA A 97 -10.59 -6.15 2.78
C ALA A 97 -11.32 -4.87 3.20
N LEU A 98 -11.33 -3.86 2.35
CA LEU A 98 -12.07 -2.63 2.60
C LEU A 98 -13.58 -2.84 2.46
N GLY A 99 -13.98 -3.82 1.65
CA GLY A 99 -15.36 -4.26 1.54
C GLY A 99 -16.33 -3.16 1.18
N ASP A 100 -17.49 -3.18 1.84
CA ASP A 100 -18.56 -2.20 1.61
C ASP A 100 -18.47 -1.00 2.56
N SER A 101 -17.30 -0.79 3.16
CA SER A 101 -17.10 0.27 4.15
C SER A 101 -17.09 1.68 3.55
N GLY A 102 -16.96 1.82 2.23
CA GLY A 102 -16.78 3.10 1.57
C GLY A 102 -15.37 3.68 1.70
N LYS A 103 -14.44 2.95 2.31
CA LYS A 103 -13.06 3.41 2.48
C LYS A 103 -12.34 3.42 1.13
N PRO A 104 -11.59 4.50 0.82
CA PRO A 104 -10.96 4.62 -0.49
C PRO A 104 -9.72 3.75 -0.63
N LEU A 105 -9.52 3.25 -1.84
CA LEU A 105 -8.29 2.62 -2.29
C LEU A 105 -7.82 3.38 -3.52
N ILE A 106 -6.65 3.99 -3.43
CA ILE A 106 -6.03 4.72 -4.52
C ILE A 106 -4.78 3.95 -4.93
N PHE A 107 -4.59 3.72 -6.22
CA PHE A 107 -3.39 3.05 -6.68
C PHE A 107 -2.81 3.76 -7.91
N THR A 108 -1.50 3.58 -8.13
CA THR A 108 -0.81 4.09 -9.31
C THR A 108 -0.57 2.94 -10.27
N SER A 109 -0.78 3.18 -11.56
CA SER A 109 -0.43 2.22 -12.60
C SER A 109 0.89 2.63 -13.25
N GLY A 110 1.45 1.73 -14.06
CA GLY A 110 2.75 1.93 -14.70
C GLY A 110 2.88 3.15 -15.58
N SER A 111 1.78 3.69 -16.08
CA SER A 111 1.78 4.89 -16.91
C SER A 111 1.45 6.15 -16.10
N ALA A 112 1.60 6.10 -14.79
CA ALA A 112 1.28 7.19 -13.86
C ALA A 112 -0.21 7.57 -13.89
N ILE A 113 -1.06 6.66 -14.29
CA ILE A 113 -2.52 6.83 -14.22
C ILE A 113 -2.96 6.43 -12.82
N PHE A 114 -3.81 7.26 -12.22
CA PHE A 114 -4.36 6.98 -10.90
C PHE A 114 -5.78 6.48 -11.01
N GLY A 115 -6.05 5.37 -10.34
CA GLY A 115 -7.41 4.87 -10.20
C GLY A 115 -7.86 4.99 -8.77
N VAL A 116 -9.12 5.33 -8.58
CA VAL A 116 -9.75 5.34 -7.26
C VAL A 116 -10.87 4.32 -7.29
N PHE A 117 -10.80 3.37 -6.37
CA PHE A 117 -11.84 2.36 -6.21
C PHE A 117 -12.54 2.60 -4.89
N THR A 118 -13.84 2.72 -4.97
CA THR A 118 -14.69 2.73 -3.78
C THR A 118 -15.72 1.65 -3.96
N LYS A 119 -16.01 0.92 -2.87
CA LYS A 119 -17.11 0.00 -2.84
C LYS A 119 -18.26 0.65 -2.10
N GLY A 120 -19.38 0.67 -2.71
CA GLY A 120 -20.55 1.19 -2.03
C GLY A 120 -21.39 2.08 -2.82
#